data_6db70284cc585dcccfa4f9f7937c3fa5
#
_entry.id   6db70284cc585dcccfa4f9f7937c3fa5
#
_cell.length_a   1.000
_cell.length_b   1.000
_cell.length_c   1.000
_cell.angle_alpha   90.00
_cell.angle_beta   90.00
_cell.angle_gamma   90.00
#
_symmetry.space_group_name_H-M   'P 1'
#
loop_
_entity.id
_entity.type
_entity.pdbx_description
1 polymer ?
#
loop_
_entity_poly.entity_id
_entity_poly.type
_entity_poly.pdbx_seq_one_letter_code
_entity_poly.pdbx_strand_id
1 'polypeptide(L)' 'MQFHLDNMTCGGCARTVIKTIQDVDPNALIATDPPTRLVEIESTASRAQITAALREAGFPPRDK' A
#
# COMPACT_ATOMS: atom_id res chain seq x y z
N MET A 1 -1.52 3.24 -9.72
CA MET A 1 -2.09 3.87 -8.52
C MET A 1 -0.99 4.27 -7.56
N GLN A 2 -1.11 5.43 -6.96
CA GLN A 2 -0.12 5.92 -6.02
C GLN A 2 -0.82 6.27 -4.71
N PHE A 3 -0.21 5.85 -3.61
CA PHE A 3 -0.73 6.12 -2.27
C PHE A 3 0.36 6.73 -1.41
N HIS A 4 -0.03 7.62 -0.51
CA HIS A 4 0.87 8.18 0.48
C HIS A 4 0.47 7.61 1.84
N LEU A 5 1.37 6.83 2.44
CA LEU A 5 1.10 6.12 3.70
C LEU A 5 1.97 6.71 4.79
N ASP A 6 1.40 7.62 5.58
CA ASP A 6 2.15 8.31 6.63
C ASP A 6 2.75 7.36 7.65
N ASN A 7 2.13 6.20 7.86
CA ASN A 7 2.60 5.24 8.85
C ASN A 7 3.68 4.30 8.32
N MET A 8 4.00 4.38 7.03
CA MET A 8 5.04 3.52 6.46
C MET A 8 6.40 4.17 6.66
N THR A 9 7.00 3.93 7.82
CA THR A 9 8.21 4.64 8.20
C THR A 9 9.47 3.79 8.17
N CYS A 10 9.37 2.49 7.89
CA CYS A 10 10.55 1.62 7.88
C CYS A 10 10.33 0.45 6.91
N GLY A 11 11.40 -0.33 6.71
CA GLY A 11 11.34 -1.47 5.81
C GLY A 11 10.35 -2.54 6.23
N GLY A 12 10.19 -2.75 7.53
CA GLY A 12 9.20 -3.71 8.03
C GLY A 12 7.79 -3.28 7.68
N CYS A 13 7.52 -1.98 7.77
CA CYS A 13 6.23 -1.45 7.39
C CYS A 13 5.98 -1.65 5.90
N ALA A 14 7.00 -1.42 5.08
CA ALA A 14 6.86 -1.61 3.64
C ALA A 14 6.52 -3.06 3.31
N ARG A 15 7.14 -4.02 3.99
CA ARG A 15 6.84 -5.43 3.77
C ARG A 15 5.39 -5.75 4.11
N THR A 16 4.90 -5.21 5.21
CA THR A 16 3.51 -5.43 5.61
C THR A 16 2.57 -4.85 4.57
N VAL A 17 2.88 -3.68 4.04
CA VAL A 17 2.08 -3.06 2.99
C VAL A 17 2.06 -3.95 1.75
N ILE A 18 3.22 -4.43 1.33
CA ILE A 18 3.31 -5.29 0.15
C ILE A 18 2.46 -6.54 0.35
N LYS A 19 2.60 -7.19 1.50
CA LYS A 19 1.84 -8.41 1.76
C LYS A 19 0.35 -8.13 1.76
N THR A 20 -0.06 -7.03 2.38
CA THR A 20 -1.47 -6.66 2.45
C THR A 20 -2.05 -6.51 1.04
N ILE A 21 -1.32 -5.84 0.16
CA ILE A 21 -1.81 -5.62 -1.20
C ILE A 21 -1.81 -6.92 -1.99
N GLN A 22 -0.80 -7.77 -1.79
CA GLN A 22 -0.75 -9.06 -2.47
C GLN A 22 -1.86 -9.99 -2.02
N ASP A 23 -2.35 -9.84 -0.79
CA ASP A 23 -3.51 -10.59 -0.33
C ASP A 23 -4.77 -10.18 -1.10
N VAL A 24 -4.86 -8.94 -1.52
CA VAL A 24 -5.98 -8.47 -2.33
C VAL A 24 -5.80 -8.90 -3.78
N ASP A 25 -4.59 -8.76 -4.31
CA ASP A 25 -4.30 -9.10 -5.70
C ASP A 25 -2.89 -9.70 -5.77
N PRO A 26 -2.78 -11.04 -5.85
CA PRO A 26 -1.46 -11.69 -5.87
C PRO A 26 -0.61 -11.28 -7.06
N ASN A 27 -1.20 -10.76 -8.12
CA ASN A 27 -0.46 -10.35 -9.31
C ASN A 27 -0.10 -8.87 -9.29
N ALA A 28 -0.39 -8.16 -8.21
CA ALA A 28 -0.10 -6.73 -8.13
C ALA A 28 1.40 -6.47 -8.15
N LEU A 29 1.79 -5.43 -8.87
CA LEU A 29 3.17 -4.94 -8.86
C LEU A 29 3.22 -3.76 -7.90
N ILE A 30 4.13 -3.85 -6.93
CA ILE A 30 4.16 -2.89 -5.84
C ILE A 30 5.58 -2.33 -5.70
N ALA A 31 5.69 -1.01 -5.74
CA ALA A 31 6.96 -0.33 -5.47
C ALA A 31 6.77 0.56 -4.25
N THR A 32 7.60 0.37 -3.23
CA THR A 32 7.52 1.15 -2.00
C THR A 32 8.74 2.04 -1.87
N ASP A 33 8.52 3.22 -1.30
CA ASP A 33 9.59 4.18 -1.06
C ASP A 33 9.42 4.74 0.36
N PRO A 34 9.93 4.02 1.38
CA PRO A 34 9.73 4.44 2.76
C PRO A 34 10.19 5.87 3.08
N PRO A 35 11.33 6.35 2.57
CA PRO A 35 11.72 7.72 2.89
C PRO A 35 10.70 8.77 2.49
N THR A 36 9.98 8.56 1.39
CA THR A 36 8.94 9.49 0.96
C THR A 36 7.55 9.01 1.36
N ARG A 37 7.45 7.78 1.89
CA ARG A 37 6.19 7.16 2.31
C ARG A 37 5.21 7.00 1.16
N LEU A 38 5.75 6.79 -0.02
CA LEU A 38 4.93 6.61 -1.22
C LEU A 38 4.93 5.14 -1.61
N VAL A 39 3.79 4.70 -2.15
CA VAL A 39 3.63 3.36 -2.68
C VAL A 39 2.99 3.46 -4.04
N GLU A 40 3.61 2.84 -5.05
CA GLU A 40 3.03 2.73 -6.37
C GLU A 40 2.55 1.32 -6.59
N ILE A 41 1.33 1.18 -7.07
CA ILE A 41 0.70 -0.11 -7.22
C ILE A 41 0.12 -0.23 -8.63
N GLU A 42 0.45 -1.35 -9.31
CA GLU A 42 -0.21 -1.71 -10.55
C GLU A 42 -1.01 -2.96 -10.31
N SER A 43 -2.33 -2.86 -10.42
CA SER A 43 -3.21 -3.93 -10.03
C SER A 43 -4.54 -3.79 -10.76
N THR A 44 -5.23 -4.93 -10.93
CA THR A 44 -6.58 -4.92 -11.46
C THR A 44 -7.62 -4.70 -10.36
N ALA A 45 -7.20 -4.76 -9.10
CA ALA A 45 -8.11 -4.46 -8.00
C ALA A 45 -8.45 -2.98 -7.99
N SER A 46 -9.62 -2.63 -7.47
CA SER A 46 -10.04 -1.25 -7.43
C SER A 46 -9.28 -0.49 -6.35
N ARG A 47 -9.18 0.83 -6.52
CA ARG A 47 -8.55 1.67 -5.51
C ARG A 47 -9.25 1.53 -4.17
N ALA A 48 -10.57 1.40 -4.19
CA ALA A 48 -11.34 1.25 -2.95
C ALA A 48 -10.98 -0.03 -2.22
N GLN A 49 -10.79 -1.13 -2.95
CA GLN A 49 -10.40 -2.39 -2.33
C GLN A 49 -9.03 -2.30 -1.67
N ILE A 50 -8.08 -1.69 -2.36
CA ILE A 50 -6.73 -1.54 -1.82
C ILE A 50 -6.74 -0.59 -0.63
N THR A 51 -7.48 0.50 -0.72
CA THR A 51 -7.59 1.45 0.39
C THR A 51 -8.16 0.78 1.63
N ALA A 52 -9.22 -0.02 1.46
CA ALA A 52 -9.83 -0.71 2.60
C ALA A 52 -8.84 -1.68 3.25
N ALA A 53 -8.09 -2.42 2.43
CA ALA A 53 -7.12 -3.38 2.96
C ALA A 53 -6.00 -2.67 3.72
N LEU A 54 -5.54 -1.53 3.19
CA LEU A 54 -4.47 -0.77 3.85
C LEU A 54 -4.96 -0.20 5.18
N ARG A 55 -6.19 0.27 5.23
CA ARG A 55 -6.75 0.77 6.49
C ARG A 55 -6.82 -0.32 7.54
N GLU A 56 -7.24 -1.50 7.15
CA GLU A 56 -7.33 -2.62 8.09
C GLU A 56 -5.96 -3.03 8.59
N ALA A 57 -4.94 -2.88 7.79
CA ALA A 57 -3.58 -3.22 8.18
C ALA A 57 -2.90 -2.14 9.03
N GLY A 58 -3.57 -1.00 9.23
CA GLY A 58 -3.01 0.08 10.02
C GLY A 58 -2.25 1.10 9.20
N PHE A 59 -2.44 1.11 7.89
CA PHE A 59 -1.77 2.05 6.97
C PHE A 59 -2.79 2.81 6.14
N PRO A 60 -3.64 3.64 6.77
CA PRO A 60 -4.64 4.38 6.01
C PRO A 60 -3.96 5.33 5.02
N PRO A 61 -4.28 5.24 3.73
CA PRO A 61 -3.66 6.14 2.77
C PRO A 61 -4.11 7.57 2.99
N ARG A 62 -3.18 8.49 2.80
CA ARG A 62 -3.54 9.90 2.82
C ARG A 62 -4.27 10.22 1.53
N ASP A 63 -5.40 10.80 1.67
CA ASP A 63 -6.16 11.27 0.54
C ASP A 63 -5.65 12.63 0.14
N LYS A 64 -5.28 12.77 -1.11
CA LYS A 64 -4.61 13.96 -1.45
C LYS A 64 -5.50 15.02 -2.05
#